data_323c38c42709e8e486218eac911111b6
#
_entry.id   323c38c42709e8e486218eac911111b6
#
_cell.length_a   1.000
_cell.length_b   1.000
_cell.length_c   1.000
_cell.angle_alpha   90.00
_cell.angle_beta   90.00
_cell.angle_gamma   90.00
#
_symmetry.space_group_name_H-M   'P 1'
#
loop_
_entity.id
_entity.type
_entity.pdbx_description
1 polymer ?
#
loop_
_entity_poly.entity_id
_entity_poly.type
_entity_poly.pdbx_seq_one_letter_code
_entity_poly.pdbx_strand_id
1 'polypeptide(L)'
;GCFVLPGNAFLPKAGPLGTALGMLIGALLIIVIALSYGYLIRKFPVSGGEFIYTKEAIGKRNAFVCGWGMILAYWSLIPLNATALALISRYLFPGIIQRGLLYQVAGWDVYAGEVVLASVFIILMALINIKGIKQAAWLQTAISLTLVGCICLITCLIMGMADWSNLAPGFPESTNWWQGVFSIVAMAPWAFIGFDCIPQSAEEYNFDHKKSTRIMVLAIFIAALLYIAVCTVTDRKSV
;
A
#
# COMPACT_ATOMS: atom_id res chain seq x y z
N GLY A 1 4.33 2.04 -2.48
CA GLY A 1 3.81 3.39 -2.66
C GLY A 1 3.62 4.14 -1.36
N CYS A 2 2.78 3.63 -0.43
CA CYS A 2 2.39 4.39 0.77
C CYS A 2 3.53 4.72 1.73
N PHE A 3 4.61 3.95 1.76
CA PHE A 3 5.78 4.24 2.60
C PHE A 3 6.65 5.39 2.08
N VAL A 4 6.44 5.87 0.87
CA VAL A 4 7.18 6.99 0.26
C VAL A 4 6.43 8.33 0.44
N LEU A 5 5.14 8.28 0.75
CA LEU A 5 4.26 9.44 0.79
C LEU A 5 4.10 10.14 2.15
N PRO A 6 4.52 9.59 3.32
CA PRO A 6 4.25 10.23 4.61
C PRO A 6 4.68 11.69 4.66
N GLY A 7 5.92 11.98 4.29
CA GLY A 7 6.46 13.33 4.33
C GLY A 7 5.77 14.32 3.38
N ASN A 8 5.39 13.87 2.19
CA ASN A 8 4.88 14.75 1.14
C ASN A 8 3.35 14.84 1.09
N ALA A 9 2.64 13.80 1.53
CA ALA A 9 1.19 13.74 1.37
C ALA A 9 0.42 13.72 2.69
N PHE A 10 0.93 13.07 3.72
CA PHE A 10 0.16 12.85 4.96
C PHE A 10 0.48 13.92 6.01
N LEU A 11 1.76 14.10 6.33
CA LEU A 11 2.19 15.04 7.36
C LEU A 11 1.79 16.50 7.08
N PRO A 12 1.90 17.03 5.85
CA PRO A 12 1.45 18.39 5.57
C PRO A 12 -0.05 18.62 5.80
N LYS A 13 -0.87 17.55 5.66
CA LYS A 13 -2.33 17.64 5.82
C LYS A 13 -2.81 17.48 7.24
N ALA A 14 -2.17 16.63 8.04
CA ALA A 14 -2.70 16.22 9.32
C ALA A 14 -1.70 16.33 10.48
N GLY A 15 -0.43 16.58 10.19
CA GLY A 15 0.64 16.48 11.18
C GLY A 15 0.88 15.05 11.67
N PRO A 16 1.84 14.83 12.58
CA PRO A 16 2.18 13.49 13.05
C PRO A 16 1.04 12.82 13.80
N LEU A 17 0.44 13.50 14.76
CA LEU A 17 -0.67 12.94 15.55
C LEU A 17 -1.94 12.74 14.70
N GLY A 18 -2.27 13.69 13.84
CA GLY A 18 -3.42 13.57 12.94
C GLY A 18 -3.25 12.43 11.93
N THR A 19 -2.05 12.22 11.43
CA THR A 19 -1.73 11.09 10.54
C THR A 19 -1.83 9.76 11.29
N ALA A 20 -1.27 9.65 12.48
CA ALA A 20 -1.34 8.45 13.31
C ALA A 20 -2.79 8.08 13.64
N LEU A 21 -3.59 9.04 14.09
CA LEU A 21 -5.01 8.85 14.40
C LEU A 21 -5.81 8.47 13.14
N GLY A 22 -5.58 9.16 12.03
CA GLY A 22 -6.25 8.87 10.76
C GLY A 22 -5.94 7.47 10.23
N MET A 23 -4.68 7.02 10.33
CA MET A 23 -4.28 5.66 9.97
C MET A 23 -4.89 4.60 10.89
N LEU A 24 -4.97 4.85 12.20
CA LEU A 24 -5.62 3.94 13.15
C LEU A 24 -7.12 3.81 12.86
N ILE A 25 -7.82 4.92 12.70
CA ILE A 25 -9.26 4.92 12.37
C ILE A 25 -9.48 4.22 11.02
N GLY A 26 -8.66 4.56 10.02
CA GLY A 26 -8.70 3.91 8.71
C GLY A 26 -8.48 2.40 8.80
N ALA A 27 -7.48 1.95 9.57
CA ALA A 27 -7.22 0.52 9.79
C ALA A 27 -8.43 -0.17 10.46
N LEU A 28 -9.06 0.45 11.45
CA LEU A 28 -10.26 -0.10 12.10
C LEU A 28 -11.41 -0.27 11.11
N LEU A 29 -11.65 0.72 10.24
CA LEU A 29 -12.67 0.62 9.19
C LEU A 29 -12.36 -0.50 8.19
N ILE A 30 -11.10 -0.63 7.78
CA ILE A 30 -10.67 -1.71 6.87
C ILE A 30 -10.76 -3.09 7.56
N ILE A 31 -10.50 -3.17 8.88
CA ILE A 31 -10.69 -4.42 9.64
C ILE A 31 -12.16 -4.85 9.61
N VAL A 32 -13.10 -3.93 9.74
CA VAL A 32 -14.54 -4.26 9.63
C VAL A 32 -14.86 -4.86 8.25
N ILE A 33 -14.28 -4.31 7.18
CA ILE A 33 -14.39 -4.86 5.83
C ILE A 33 -13.75 -6.26 5.78
N ALA A 34 -12.53 -6.42 6.30
CA ALA A 34 -11.81 -7.70 6.33
C ALA A 34 -12.58 -8.80 7.09
N LEU A 35 -13.32 -8.45 8.15
CA LEU A 35 -14.20 -9.39 8.85
C LEU A 35 -15.33 -9.88 7.94
N SER A 36 -15.92 -9.00 7.12
CA SER A 36 -16.93 -9.36 6.12
C SER A 36 -16.36 -10.30 5.06
N TYR A 37 -15.15 -10.03 4.55
CA TYR A 37 -14.44 -10.94 3.66
C TYR A 37 -14.14 -12.29 4.33
N GLY A 38 -13.73 -12.27 5.59
CA GLY A 38 -13.49 -13.49 6.37
C GLY A 38 -14.75 -14.35 6.58
N TYR A 39 -15.93 -13.74 6.63
CA TYR A 39 -17.20 -14.45 6.60
C TYR A 39 -17.46 -15.05 5.21
N LEU A 40 -17.29 -14.26 4.17
CA LEU A 40 -17.58 -14.66 2.79
C LEU A 40 -16.66 -15.77 2.29
N ILE A 41 -15.35 -15.74 2.59
CA ILE A 41 -14.41 -16.80 2.20
C ILE A 41 -14.73 -18.16 2.84
N ARG A 42 -15.29 -18.14 4.06
CA ARG A 42 -15.76 -19.38 4.71
C ARG A 42 -17.04 -19.92 4.10
N LYS A 43 -17.90 -19.02 3.60
CA LYS A 43 -19.17 -19.41 2.97
C LYS A 43 -18.98 -19.85 1.52
N PHE A 44 -18.05 -19.22 0.83
CA PHE A 44 -17.72 -19.45 -0.58
C PHE A 44 -16.20 -19.62 -0.73
N PRO A 45 -15.66 -20.81 -0.41
CA PRO A 45 -14.22 -21.07 -0.42
C PRO A 45 -13.70 -21.36 -1.83
N VAL A 46 -14.01 -20.45 -2.77
CA VAL A 46 -13.60 -20.53 -4.17
C VAL A 46 -12.85 -19.27 -4.55
N SER A 47 -11.90 -19.42 -5.48
CA SER A 47 -11.12 -18.30 -5.99
C SER A 47 -11.99 -17.35 -6.79
N GLY A 48 -11.69 -16.04 -6.71
CA GLY A 48 -12.40 -14.98 -7.43
C GLY A 48 -13.00 -13.90 -6.53
N GLY A 49 -12.89 -14.03 -5.20
CA GLY A 49 -13.22 -12.99 -4.22
C GLY A 49 -14.54 -12.26 -4.51
N GLU A 50 -14.48 -10.94 -4.68
CA GLU A 50 -15.61 -10.05 -4.87
C GLU A 50 -16.50 -10.43 -6.05
N PHE A 51 -15.91 -10.95 -7.13
CA PHE A 51 -16.67 -11.41 -8.29
C PHE A 51 -17.64 -12.54 -7.90
N ILE A 52 -17.15 -13.56 -7.18
CA ILE A 52 -17.96 -14.68 -6.73
C ILE A 52 -19.01 -14.23 -5.73
N TYR A 53 -18.63 -13.40 -4.77
CA TYR A 53 -19.54 -12.90 -3.74
C TYR A 53 -20.66 -12.08 -4.35
N THR A 54 -20.36 -11.22 -5.32
CA THR A 54 -21.36 -10.42 -6.06
C THR A 54 -22.24 -11.32 -6.90
N LYS A 55 -21.71 -12.37 -7.55
CA LYS A 55 -22.47 -13.32 -8.35
C LYS A 55 -23.51 -14.04 -7.52
N GLU A 56 -23.12 -14.54 -6.34
CA GLU A 56 -24.01 -15.27 -5.46
C GLU A 56 -25.04 -14.38 -4.73
N ALA A 57 -24.66 -13.14 -4.41
CA ALA A 57 -25.54 -12.21 -3.69
C ALA A 57 -26.50 -11.43 -4.60
N ILE A 58 -26.05 -10.96 -5.76
CA ILE A 58 -26.76 -9.95 -6.58
C ILE A 58 -26.95 -10.44 -8.03
N GLY A 59 -26.29 -11.53 -8.41
CA GLY A 59 -26.47 -12.18 -9.71
C GLY A 59 -25.39 -11.85 -10.75
N LYS A 60 -25.43 -12.60 -11.86
CA LYS A 60 -24.37 -12.63 -12.89
C LYS A 60 -24.08 -11.27 -13.54
N ARG A 61 -25.11 -10.46 -13.79
CA ARG A 61 -24.94 -9.15 -14.46
C ARG A 61 -24.12 -8.19 -13.61
N ASN A 62 -24.41 -8.12 -12.32
CA ASN A 62 -23.68 -7.27 -11.38
C ASN A 62 -22.25 -7.80 -11.11
N ALA A 63 -22.10 -9.13 -11.07
CA ALA A 63 -20.79 -9.77 -10.97
C ALA A 63 -19.88 -9.44 -12.18
N PHE A 64 -20.46 -9.37 -13.38
CA PHE A 64 -19.71 -8.97 -14.57
C PHE A 64 -19.16 -7.53 -14.43
N VAL A 65 -20.00 -6.59 -13.99
CA VAL A 65 -19.57 -5.20 -13.75
C VAL A 65 -18.50 -5.13 -12.66
N CYS A 66 -18.69 -5.88 -11.55
CA CYS A 66 -17.72 -5.98 -10.48
C CYS A 66 -16.37 -6.53 -11.00
N GLY A 67 -16.39 -7.62 -11.75
CA GLY A 67 -15.20 -8.22 -12.36
C GLY A 67 -14.45 -7.27 -13.28
N TRP A 68 -15.15 -6.51 -14.10
CA TRP A 68 -14.52 -5.47 -14.91
C TRP A 68 -13.87 -4.37 -14.08
N GLY A 69 -14.55 -3.92 -13.02
CA GLY A 69 -13.99 -2.95 -12.07
C GLY A 69 -12.73 -3.47 -11.41
N MET A 70 -12.72 -4.73 -10.99
CA MET A 70 -11.54 -5.40 -10.41
C MET A 70 -10.37 -5.46 -11.40
N ILE A 71 -10.63 -5.90 -12.63
CA ILE A 71 -9.58 -5.97 -13.68
C ILE A 71 -8.95 -4.60 -13.90
N LEU A 72 -9.77 -3.55 -14.03
CA LEU A 72 -9.26 -2.19 -14.22
C LEU A 72 -8.47 -1.70 -13.01
N ALA A 73 -8.95 -1.97 -11.80
CA ALA A 73 -8.27 -1.60 -10.56
C ALA A 73 -6.88 -2.27 -10.46
N TYR A 74 -6.81 -3.58 -10.60
CA TYR A 74 -5.53 -4.31 -10.51
C TYR A 74 -4.58 -4.01 -11.67
N TRP A 75 -5.11 -3.85 -12.86
CA TRP A 75 -4.30 -3.50 -14.03
C TRP A 75 -3.66 -2.12 -13.87
N SER A 76 -4.37 -1.15 -13.33
CA SER A 76 -3.83 0.19 -13.07
C SER A 76 -2.74 0.23 -11.99
N LEU A 77 -2.68 -0.75 -11.08
CA LEU A 77 -1.62 -0.85 -10.07
C LEU A 77 -0.24 -1.13 -10.68
N ILE A 78 -0.16 -1.81 -11.81
CA ILE A 78 1.11 -2.15 -12.46
C ILE A 78 1.86 -0.88 -12.90
N PRO A 79 1.29 0.00 -13.75
CA PRO A 79 1.96 1.24 -14.14
C PRO A 79 2.17 2.19 -12.95
N LEU A 80 1.24 2.22 -11.98
CA LEU A 80 1.39 3.04 -10.78
C LEU A 80 2.64 2.66 -9.99
N ASN A 81 2.91 1.37 -9.80
CA ASN A 81 4.11 0.92 -9.08
C ASN A 81 5.39 1.10 -9.93
N ALA A 82 5.30 0.93 -11.24
CA ALA A 82 6.43 1.16 -12.14
C ALA A 82 6.86 2.64 -12.15
N THR A 83 5.90 3.57 -12.18
CA THR A 83 6.18 5.01 -12.08
C THR A 83 6.69 5.39 -10.68
N ALA A 84 6.23 4.76 -9.63
CA ALA A 84 6.77 4.96 -8.29
C ALA A 84 8.25 4.54 -8.19
N LEU A 85 8.66 3.46 -8.88
CA LEU A 85 10.05 3.06 -8.96
C LEU A 85 10.90 4.12 -9.67
N ALA A 86 10.41 4.66 -10.79
CA ALA A 86 11.06 5.75 -11.50
C ALA A 86 11.24 6.99 -10.60
N LEU A 87 10.20 7.35 -9.84
CA LEU A 87 10.26 8.46 -8.89
C LEU A 87 11.31 8.24 -7.80
N ILE A 88 11.36 7.04 -7.18
CA ILE A 88 12.36 6.69 -6.18
C ILE A 88 13.78 6.77 -6.76
N SER A 89 13.95 6.34 -8.01
CA SER A 89 15.25 6.36 -8.68
C SER A 89 15.81 7.78 -8.86
N ARG A 90 14.96 8.81 -8.95
CA ARG A 90 15.39 10.22 -8.98
C ARG A 90 16.12 10.63 -7.70
N TYR A 91 15.69 10.11 -6.57
CA TYR A 91 16.31 10.39 -5.27
C TYR A 91 17.58 9.57 -5.05
N LEU A 92 17.59 8.31 -5.48
CA LEU A 92 18.74 7.42 -5.28
C LEU A 92 19.89 7.71 -6.26
N PHE A 93 19.56 8.08 -7.49
CA PHE A 93 20.51 8.28 -8.59
C PHE A 93 20.24 9.58 -9.34
N PRO A 94 20.41 10.76 -8.70
CA PRO A 94 20.07 12.03 -9.30
C PRO A 94 20.89 12.26 -10.59
N GLY A 95 20.21 12.62 -11.68
CA GLY A 95 20.81 12.94 -12.97
C GLY A 95 21.27 11.73 -13.81
N ILE A 96 21.32 10.51 -13.28
CA ILE A 96 21.75 9.31 -14.04
C ILE A 96 20.63 8.82 -14.94
N ILE A 97 19.43 8.68 -14.38
CA ILE A 97 18.26 8.11 -15.06
C ILE A 97 17.44 9.19 -15.75
N GLN A 98 17.54 10.43 -15.32
CA GLN A 98 16.89 11.61 -15.90
C GLN A 98 17.60 12.06 -17.21
N ARG A 99 17.68 11.18 -18.20
CA ARG A 99 18.28 11.46 -19.51
C ARG A 99 17.27 11.24 -20.62
N GLY A 100 17.30 12.14 -21.62
CA GLY A 100 16.39 12.07 -22.76
C GLY A 100 14.95 12.40 -22.38
N LEU A 101 14.64 13.70 -22.24
CA LEU A 101 13.28 14.17 -22.03
C LEU A 101 12.39 13.71 -23.19
N LEU A 102 11.32 12.95 -22.92
CA LEU A 102 10.39 12.47 -23.92
C LEU A 102 9.16 13.38 -24.03
N TYR A 103 8.49 13.59 -22.91
CA TYR A 103 7.27 14.40 -22.85
C TYR A 103 7.00 14.85 -21.41
N GLN A 104 6.01 15.72 -21.27
CA GLN A 104 5.57 16.24 -19.98
C GLN A 104 4.10 15.89 -19.75
N VAL A 105 3.77 15.39 -18.57
CA VAL A 105 2.41 15.04 -18.16
C VAL A 105 2.08 15.78 -16.86
N ALA A 106 1.03 16.60 -16.89
CA ALA A 106 0.55 17.34 -15.71
C ALA A 106 1.67 18.10 -14.95
N GLY A 107 2.64 18.67 -15.69
CA GLY A 107 3.78 19.37 -15.10
C GLY A 107 4.96 18.49 -14.68
N TRP A 108 4.90 17.17 -14.93
CA TRP A 108 6.00 16.23 -14.66
C TRP A 108 6.75 15.88 -15.93
N ASP A 109 8.05 16.05 -15.89
CA ASP A 109 8.93 15.62 -16.98
C ASP A 109 9.12 14.11 -16.94
N VAL A 110 8.95 13.45 -18.07
CA VAL A 110 9.15 12.01 -18.24
C VAL A 110 10.40 11.80 -19.10
N TYR A 111 11.37 11.06 -18.55
CA TYR A 111 12.65 10.79 -19.19
C TYR A 111 12.73 9.36 -19.76
N ALA A 112 13.41 9.21 -20.88
CA ALA A 112 13.63 7.92 -21.53
C ALA A 112 14.26 6.88 -20.59
N GLY A 113 15.24 7.28 -19.78
CA GLY A 113 15.89 6.41 -18.81
C GLY A 113 14.91 5.87 -17.75
N GLU A 114 13.92 6.65 -17.35
CA GLU A 114 12.88 6.23 -16.39
C GLU A 114 11.92 5.23 -17.02
N VAL A 115 11.52 5.47 -18.26
CA VAL A 115 10.65 4.53 -19.02
C VAL A 115 11.36 3.20 -19.24
N VAL A 116 12.64 3.21 -19.59
CA VAL A 116 13.44 1.98 -19.72
C VAL A 116 13.53 1.25 -18.40
N LEU A 117 13.84 1.94 -17.28
CA LEU A 117 13.90 1.34 -15.96
C LEU A 117 12.57 0.68 -15.58
N ALA A 118 11.45 1.39 -15.73
CA ALA A 118 10.12 0.89 -15.43
C ALA A 118 9.77 -0.34 -16.30
N SER A 119 10.07 -0.27 -17.60
CA SER A 119 9.81 -1.37 -18.54
C SER A 119 10.63 -2.62 -18.23
N VAL A 120 11.91 -2.45 -17.94
CA VAL A 120 12.80 -3.58 -17.54
C VAL A 120 12.28 -4.23 -16.27
N PHE A 121 11.87 -3.43 -15.29
CA PHE A 121 11.32 -3.95 -14.03
C PHE A 121 10.02 -4.73 -14.25
N ILE A 122 9.09 -4.22 -15.06
CA ILE A 122 7.84 -4.93 -15.39
C ILE A 122 8.14 -6.26 -16.10
N ILE A 123 9.04 -6.25 -17.08
CA ILE A 123 9.43 -7.47 -17.81
C ILE A 123 10.07 -8.48 -16.85
N LEU A 124 10.98 -8.03 -15.98
CA LEU A 124 11.62 -8.90 -14.99
C LEU A 124 10.59 -9.56 -14.07
N MET A 125 9.64 -8.78 -13.55
CA MET A 125 8.57 -9.30 -12.70
C MET A 125 7.65 -10.26 -13.44
N ALA A 126 7.33 -9.97 -14.70
CA ALA A 126 6.55 -10.87 -15.56
C ALA A 126 7.28 -12.22 -15.78
N LEU A 127 8.57 -12.19 -16.08
CA LEU A 127 9.39 -13.39 -16.25
C LEU A 127 9.47 -14.24 -14.97
N ILE A 128 9.55 -13.61 -13.80
CA ILE A 128 9.54 -14.33 -12.51
C ILE A 128 8.17 -14.99 -12.28
N ASN A 129 7.09 -14.29 -12.59
CA ASN A 129 5.74 -14.86 -12.45
C ASN A 129 5.49 -16.03 -13.42
N ILE A 130 6.01 -15.97 -14.65
CA ILE A 130 5.92 -17.06 -15.62
C ILE A 130 6.66 -18.32 -15.12
N LYS A 131 7.76 -18.16 -14.37
CA LYS A 131 8.51 -19.30 -13.78
C LYS A 131 7.72 -20.05 -12.71
N GLY A 132 6.68 -19.45 -12.15
CA GLY A 132 5.74 -20.09 -11.24
C GLY A 132 5.50 -19.31 -9.95
N ILE A 133 4.35 -19.61 -9.34
CA ILE A 133 3.84 -18.94 -8.13
C ILE A 133 4.80 -19.06 -6.95
N LYS A 134 5.51 -20.17 -6.80
CA LYS A 134 6.44 -20.39 -5.68
C LYS A 134 7.60 -19.41 -5.69
N GLN A 135 8.20 -19.17 -6.87
CA GLN A 135 9.32 -18.22 -7.02
C GLN A 135 8.87 -16.79 -6.78
N ALA A 136 7.71 -16.40 -7.33
CA ALA A 136 7.13 -15.10 -7.12
C ALA A 136 6.79 -14.87 -5.63
N ALA A 137 6.17 -15.83 -4.96
CA ALA A 137 5.84 -15.76 -3.54
C ALA A 137 7.09 -15.68 -2.66
N TRP A 138 8.16 -16.44 -2.97
CA TRP A 138 9.42 -16.37 -2.23
C TRP A 138 10.06 -14.98 -2.36
N LEU A 139 10.14 -14.45 -3.58
CA LEU A 139 10.69 -13.11 -3.83
C LEU A 139 9.87 -12.04 -3.09
N GLN A 140 8.54 -12.10 -3.19
CA GLN A 140 7.65 -11.18 -2.50
C GLN A 140 7.84 -11.23 -0.98
N THR A 141 7.97 -12.43 -0.41
CA THR A 141 8.21 -12.61 1.02
C THR A 141 9.55 -12.03 1.43
N ALA A 142 10.62 -12.29 0.67
CA ALA A 142 11.94 -11.76 0.93
C ALA A 142 11.96 -10.23 0.91
N ILE A 143 11.36 -9.61 -0.12
CA ILE A 143 11.25 -8.15 -0.24
C ILE A 143 10.43 -7.57 0.92
N SER A 144 9.32 -8.20 1.28
CA SER A 144 8.45 -7.73 2.37
C SER A 144 9.14 -7.80 3.72
N LEU A 145 9.85 -8.91 4.01
CA LEU A 145 10.61 -9.05 5.25
C LEU A 145 11.77 -8.05 5.33
N THR A 146 12.46 -7.82 4.21
CA THR A 146 13.51 -6.80 4.13
C THR A 146 12.92 -5.41 4.41
N LEU A 147 11.79 -5.06 3.80
CA LEU A 147 11.12 -3.78 4.02
C LEU A 147 10.73 -3.59 5.49
N VAL A 148 10.07 -4.60 6.09
CA VAL A 148 9.68 -4.56 7.50
C VAL A 148 10.91 -4.44 8.39
N GLY A 149 11.95 -5.23 8.13
CA GLY A 149 13.21 -5.18 8.88
C GLY A 149 13.88 -3.81 8.80
N CYS A 150 13.95 -3.21 7.62
CA CYS A 150 14.50 -1.87 7.43
C CYS A 150 13.69 -0.80 8.17
N ILE A 151 12.35 -0.86 8.11
CA ILE A 151 11.48 0.09 8.82
C ILE A 151 11.68 -0.05 10.33
N CYS A 152 11.67 -1.27 10.86
CA CYS A 152 11.90 -1.51 12.29
C CYS A 152 13.28 -1.00 12.71
N LEU A 153 14.33 -1.30 11.95
CA LEU A 153 15.70 -0.85 12.25
C LEU A 153 15.78 0.68 12.28
N ILE A 154 15.28 1.36 11.24
CA ILE A 154 15.30 2.82 11.15
C ILE A 154 14.49 3.42 12.31
N THR A 155 13.30 2.87 12.59
CA THR A 155 12.46 3.34 13.69
C THR A 155 13.19 3.21 15.02
N CYS A 156 13.80 2.05 15.32
CA CYS A 156 14.56 1.83 16.57
C CYS A 156 15.76 2.78 16.68
N LEU A 157 16.51 2.99 15.60
CA LEU A 157 17.66 3.89 15.60
C LEU A 157 17.25 5.34 15.87
N ILE A 158 16.17 5.80 15.21
CA ILE A 158 15.71 7.18 15.36
C ILE A 158 15.05 7.38 16.72
N MET A 159 14.28 6.41 17.24
CA MET A 159 13.70 6.50 18.58
C MET A 159 14.76 6.62 19.68
N GLY A 160 15.91 5.98 19.51
CA GLY A 160 17.03 6.10 20.43
C GLY A 160 17.73 7.48 20.42
N MET A 161 17.54 8.27 19.36
CA MET A 161 18.12 9.59 19.16
C MET A 161 17.08 10.72 19.18
N ALA A 162 15.79 10.38 19.36
CA ALA A 162 14.69 11.32 19.22
C ALA A 162 14.59 12.27 20.40
N ASP A 163 14.52 13.55 20.09
CA ASP A 163 13.99 14.54 21.02
C ASP A 163 12.47 14.62 20.84
N TRP A 164 11.75 14.15 21.85
CA TRP A 164 10.28 14.05 21.82
C TRP A 164 9.58 15.42 21.79
N SER A 165 10.31 16.51 22.11
CA SER A 165 9.80 17.88 21.96
C SER A 165 9.49 18.26 20.51
N ASN A 166 10.13 17.58 19.55
CA ASN A 166 9.94 17.81 18.10
C ASN A 166 8.61 17.26 17.56
N LEU A 167 7.83 16.50 18.34
CA LEU A 167 6.47 16.09 17.98
C LEU A 167 5.43 17.20 18.12
N ALA A 168 5.80 18.34 18.69
CA ALA A 168 4.95 19.51 18.75
C ALA A 168 5.22 20.47 17.56
N PRO A 169 4.18 21.07 16.95
CA PRO A 169 2.75 20.84 17.18
C PRO A 169 2.27 19.55 16.49
N GLY A 170 1.52 18.71 17.22
CA GLY A 170 1.03 17.42 16.71
C GLY A 170 0.01 17.53 15.57
N PHE A 171 -0.56 18.74 15.36
CA PHE A 171 -1.48 19.07 14.28
C PHE A 171 -1.03 20.35 13.58
N PRO A 172 -1.23 20.51 12.27
CA PRO A 172 -0.90 21.74 11.55
C PRO A 172 -1.76 22.90 12.07
N GLU A 173 -1.16 24.05 12.30
CA GLU A 173 -1.87 25.27 12.74
C GLU A 173 -2.85 25.81 11.70
N SER A 174 -2.60 25.46 10.41
CA SER A 174 -3.39 25.94 9.26
C SER A 174 -4.68 25.15 9.02
N THR A 175 -4.90 24.01 9.70
CA THR A 175 -6.00 23.11 9.40
C THR A 175 -6.66 22.64 10.69
N ASN A 176 -8.00 22.58 10.73
CA ASN A 176 -8.71 21.98 11.85
C ASN A 176 -8.28 20.51 12.02
N TRP A 177 -7.92 20.13 13.24
CA TRP A 177 -7.41 18.80 13.54
C TRP A 177 -8.27 17.66 12.96
N TRP A 178 -9.61 17.79 13.04
CA TRP A 178 -10.55 16.78 12.53
C TRP A 178 -10.55 16.69 10.99
N GLN A 179 -10.39 17.82 10.28
CA GLN A 179 -10.27 17.82 8.80
C GLN A 179 -8.99 17.11 8.35
N GLY A 180 -7.88 17.34 9.05
CA GLY A 180 -6.64 16.61 8.85
C GLY A 180 -6.83 15.12 9.05
N VAL A 181 -7.39 14.69 10.17
CA VAL A 181 -7.66 13.28 10.47
C VAL A 181 -8.55 12.65 9.41
N PHE A 182 -9.69 13.27 9.08
CA PHE A 182 -10.60 12.72 8.06
C PHE A 182 -9.99 12.67 6.66
N SER A 183 -9.10 13.59 6.31
CA SER A 183 -8.36 13.52 5.04
C SER A 183 -7.46 12.29 4.95
N ILE A 184 -6.86 11.87 6.06
CA ILE A 184 -6.07 10.64 6.14
C ILE A 184 -6.97 9.41 6.11
N VAL A 185 -8.09 9.41 6.85
CA VAL A 185 -9.09 8.32 6.81
C VAL A 185 -9.60 8.09 5.39
N ALA A 186 -9.84 9.15 4.61
CA ALA A 186 -10.26 9.03 3.22
C ALA A 186 -9.19 8.39 2.30
N MET A 187 -7.91 8.51 2.65
CA MET A 187 -6.81 7.87 1.92
C MET A 187 -6.50 6.45 2.42
N ALA A 188 -6.98 6.07 3.60
CA ALA A 188 -6.69 4.77 4.21
C ALA A 188 -7.09 3.57 3.33
N PRO A 189 -8.23 3.55 2.61
CA PRO A 189 -8.55 2.42 1.73
C PRO A 189 -7.45 2.13 0.71
N TRP A 190 -6.83 3.18 0.16
CA TRP A 190 -5.71 3.03 -0.76
C TRP A 190 -4.42 2.54 -0.07
N ALA A 191 -4.18 2.97 1.18
CA ALA A 191 -3.01 2.57 1.96
C ALA A 191 -3.04 1.09 2.34
N PHE A 192 -4.22 0.53 2.57
CA PHE A 192 -4.42 -0.86 3.00
C PHE A 192 -4.84 -1.81 1.87
N ILE A 193 -4.82 -1.39 0.62
CA ILE A 193 -5.11 -2.25 -0.54
C ILE A 193 -4.20 -3.47 -0.55
N GLY A 194 -4.75 -4.65 -0.89
CA GLY A 194 -4.00 -5.91 -1.03
C GLY A 194 -4.44 -7.00 -0.05
N PHE A 195 -5.14 -6.70 1.06
CA PHE A 195 -5.71 -7.73 1.92
C PHE A 195 -6.78 -8.57 1.20
N ASP A 196 -7.43 -7.99 0.21
CA ASP A 196 -8.41 -8.55 -0.70
C ASP A 196 -7.84 -9.61 -1.67
N CYS A 197 -6.51 -9.66 -1.86
CA CYS A 197 -5.86 -10.76 -2.59
C CYS A 197 -6.04 -12.13 -1.90
N ILE A 198 -6.25 -12.14 -0.56
CA ILE A 198 -6.45 -13.38 0.20
C ILE A 198 -7.71 -14.11 -0.27
N PRO A 199 -8.92 -13.53 -0.31
CA PRO A 199 -10.10 -14.21 -0.83
C PRO A 199 -10.03 -14.55 -2.32
N GLN A 200 -9.22 -13.83 -3.10
CA GLN A 200 -9.09 -14.11 -4.53
C GLN A 200 -8.31 -15.40 -4.82
N SER A 201 -7.40 -15.80 -3.95
CA SER A 201 -6.59 -17.01 -4.05
C SER A 201 -7.06 -18.10 -3.10
N ALA A 202 -8.35 -18.14 -2.75
CA ALA A 202 -8.87 -19.01 -1.69
C ALA A 202 -8.60 -20.52 -1.93
N GLU A 203 -8.57 -20.98 -3.18
CA GLU A 203 -8.34 -22.38 -3.55
C GLU A 203 -6.85 -22.78 -3.49
N GLU A 204 -5.93 -21.80 -3.45
CA GLU A 204 -4.49 -22.07 -3.45
C GLU A 204 -3.91 -22.29 -2.05
N TYR A 205 -4.73 -22.08 -1.00
CA TYR A 205 -4.26 -22.19 0.38
C TYR A 205 -4.33 -23.61 0.93
N ASN A 206 -3.23 -24.05 1.52
CA ASN A 206 -3.12 -25.31 2.25
C ASN A 206 -3.52 -25.18 3.74
N PHE A 207 -4.26 -24.14 4.13
CA PHE A 207 -4.68 -23.92 5.50
C PHE A 207 -6.20 -23.66 5.59
N ASP A 208 -6.77 -23.89 6.78
CA ASP A 208 -8.19 -23.66 7.04
C ASP A 208 -8.59 -22.20 6.81
N HIS A 209 -9.61 -21.97 6.00
CA HIS A 209 -10.17 -20.64 5.70
C HIS A 209 -10.60 -19.84 6.94
N LYS A 210 -10.81 -20.51 8.09
CA LYS A 210 -11.00 -19.82 9.38
C LYS A 210 -9.79 -18.97 9.79
N LYS A 211 -8.58 -19.36 9.37
CA LYS A 211 -7.36 -18.61 9.64
C LYS A 211 -7.22 -17.38 8.76
N SER A 212 -7.85 -17.36 7.57
CA SER A 212 -7.76 -16.23 6.62
C SER A 212 -8.20 -14.92 7.25
N THR A 213 -9.28 -14.91 8.03
CA THR A 213 -9.74 -13.71 8.75
C THR A 213 -8.67 -13.17 9.71
N ARG A 214 -8.03 -14.06 10.48
CA ARG A 214 -6.97 -13.65 11.43
C ARG A 214 -5.75 -13.11 10.70
N ILE A 215 -5.38 -13.72 9.59
CA ILE A 215 -4.25 -13.28 8.76
C ILE A 215 -4.53 -11.90 8.17
N MET A 216 -5.74 -11.65 7.61
CA MET A 216 -6.13 -10.34 7.09
C MET A 216 -6.08 -9.26 8.18
N VAL A 217 -6.70 -9.51 9.33
CA VAL A 217 -6.72 -8.56 10.44
C VAL A 217 -5.30 -8.27 10.96
N LEU A 218 -4.48 -9.32 11.11
CA LEU A 218 -3.10 -9.17 11.56
C LEU A 218 -2.27 -8.39 10.55
N ALA A 219 -2.43 -8.65 9.26
CA ALA A 219 -1.73 -7.93 8.20
C ALA A 219 -2.08 -6.44 8.19
N ILE A 220 -3.37 -6.09 8.31
CA ILE A 220 -3.84 -4.71 8.40
C ILE A 220 -3.27 -4.02 9.65
N PHE A 221 -3.28 -4.71 10.78
CA PHE A 221 -2.77 -4.17 12.04
C PHE A 221 -1.26 -3.90 11.97
N ILE A 222 -0.47 -4.86 11.45
CA ILE A 222 0.98 -4.69 11.24
C ILE A 222 1.24 -3.54 10.27
N ALA A 223 0.50 -3.46 9.15
CA ALA A 223 0.64 -2.38 8.20
C ALA A 223 0.36 -1.02 8.84
N ALA A 224 -0.69 -0.90 9.67
CA ALA A 224 -1.01 0.33 10.39
C ALA A 224 0.12 0.75 11.32
N LEU A 225 0.69 -0.18 12.09
CA LEU A 225 1.83 0.10 12.97
C LEU A 225 3.05 0.57 12.17
N LEU A 226 3.35 -0.07 11.04
CA LEU A 226 4.46 0.32 10.17
C LEU A 226 4.24 1.71 9.56
N TYR A 227 3.02 2.04 9.13
CA TYR A 227 2.69 3.38 8.63
C TYR A 227 2.86 4.45 9.72
N ILE A 228 2.36 4.19 10.93
CA ILE A 228 2.52 5.11 12.06
C ILE A 228 4.00 5.30 12.37
N ALA A 229 4.77 4.21 12.44
CA ALA A 229 6.20 4.25 12.69
C ALA A 229 6.93 5.10 11.64
N VAL A 230 6.68 4.88 10.35
CA VAL A 230 7.30 5.67 9.27
C VAL A 230 6.88 7.14 9.35
N CYS A 231 5.59 7.42 9.60
CA CYS A 231 5.10 8.80 9.70
C CYS A 231 5.74 9.54 10.89
N THR A 232 5.84 8.91 12.07
CA THR A 232 6.47 9.53 13.23
C THR A 232 7.97 9.78 13.05
N VAL A 233 8.64 8.87 12.33
CA VAL A 233 10.07 9.00 12.02
C VAL A 233 10.34 10.07 10.97
N THR A 234 9.46 10.20 9.97
CA THR A 234 9.62 11.16 8.86
C THR A 234 9.29 12.59 9.27
N ASP A 235 8.50 12.77 10.32
CA ASP A 235 8.12 14.10 10.83
C ASP A 235 9.26 14.85 11.52
N ARG A 236 10.36 14.17 11.77
CA ARG A 236 11.54 14.84 12.25
C ARG A 236 11.92 15.91 11.23
N LYS A 237 11.65 17.18 11.54
CA LYS A 237 12.17 18.30 10.76
C LYS A 237 13.67 18.04 10.66
N SER A 238 14.07 17.56 9.49
CA SER A 238 15.48 17.39 9.18
C SER A 238 16.17 18.71 9.46
N VAL A 239 17.14 18.64 10.28
CA VAL A 239 18.14 19.67 10.53
C VAL A 239 18.70 20.14 9.22
#